data_02501e76eaa4b24ab27bc840a896efb7
#
_entry.id   02501e76eaa4b24ab27bc840a896efb7
#
_cell.length_a   1.000
_cell.length_b   1.000
_cell.length_c   1.000
_cell.angle_alpha   90.00
_cell.angle_beta   90.00
_cell.angle_gamma   90.00
#
_symmetry.space_group_name_H-M   'P 1'
#
loop_
_entity.id
_entity.type
_entity.pdbx_description
1 polymer ?
#
loop_
_entity_poly.entity_id
_entity_poly.type
_entity_poly.pdbx_seq_one_letter_code
_entity_poly.pdbx_strand_id
1 'polypeptide(L)'
;VPSRRTTSRLAAVAVLGAAGAIAPLSSSQAAEPSAPTSAQPQTVQRLQAAGLASTIKLDNCSGSLVRYPTSTDTDKAMLLTNGHCYEGGFLSAGEVLVNKASSRSGQLLDDAGSSIGTVQATKVLYATMIGNDVALYELTDTYADIASSTGAKALTISDSKPADQSAISIPSSYWGKTYSCSINGFVGELREGDWTWHDSIRYAFPNPDCETIHGTSGSPIVDNTSLEVVGINNTGNDDGQQCTVNNPCEVNEDGTTTATQGQNYGQQTYWFTTCLTDNAIDLSKDGCLLTKPATATKPHGPKKPH
;
A
#
# COMPACT_ATOMS: atom_id res chain seq x y z
N VAL A 1 -37.44 47.88 15.22
CA VAL A 1 -38.14 48.06 16.49
C VAL A 1 -37.46 47.19 17.53
N PRO A 2 -37.20 47.67 18.72
CA PRO A 2 -35.90 47.53 19.40
C PRO A 2 -35.89 46.61 20.65
N SER A 3 -34.65 46.28 21.01
CA SER A 3 -34.05 46.29 22.37
C SER A 3 -34.85 45.80 23.58
N ARG A 4 -34.29 44.91 24.37
CA ARG A 4 -34.13 45.14 25.82
C ARG A 4 -32.94 44.32 26.39
N ARG A 5 -31.98 45.09 26.91
CA ARG A 5 -30.97 44.65 27.87
C ARG A 5 -31.59 44.51 29.24
N THR A 6 -31.17 43.52 30.04
CA THR A 6 -31.41 43.55 31.48
C THR A 6 -30.11 43.17 32.21
N THR A 7 -29.58 44.15 32.91
CA THR A 7 -28.50 44.06 33.91
C THR A 7 -29.14 43.71 35.25
N SER A 8 -28.49 42.86 36.06
CA SER A 8 -28.75 42.80 37.49
C SER A 8 -27.48 42.56 38.28
N ARG A 9 -27.43 43.30 39.39
CA ARG A 9 -26.28 43.71 40.18
C ARG A 9 -25.94 42.70 41.29
N LEU A 10 -24.68 42.83 41.74
CA LEU A 10 -24.06 42.31 42.95
C LEU A 10 -24.86 42.50 44.26
N ALA A 11 -24.63 41.59 45.21
CA ALA A 11 -24.65 41.89 46.65
C ALA A 11 -23.56 41.09 47.36
N ALA A 12 -22.59 41.78 47.92
CA ALA A 12 -21.59 41.28 48.84
C ALA A 12 -22.13 41.36 50.28
N VAL A 13 -21.89 40.31 51.06
CA VAL A 13 -22.08 40.39 52.54
C VAL A 13 -20.79 39.93 53.19
N ALA A 14 -20.18 40.87 53.94
CA ALA A 14 -19.08 40.62 54.84
C ALA A 14 -19.60 40.38 56.25
N VAL A 15 -19.11 39.38 56.94
CA VAL A 15 -19.27 39.24 58.40
C VAL A 15 -17.91 38.99 59.03
N LEU A 16 -17.50 39.92 59.89
CA LEU A 16 -16.38 39.81 60.83
C LEU A 16 -16.81 38.99 62.05
N GLY A 17 -15.89 38.25 62.64
CA GLY A 17 -16.11 37.78 64.02
C GLY A 17 -15.07 36.80 64.56
N ALA A 18 -14.15 37.38 65.36
CA ALA A 18 -13.55 36.91 66.61
C ALA A 18 -12.58 35.72 66.68
N ALA A 19 -11.39 36.08 67.17
CA ALA A 19 -10.29 35.23 67.58
C ALA A 19 -10.60 34.43 68.88
N GLY A 20 -10.18 33.12 68.88
CA GLY A 20 -10.08 32.30 70.07
C GLY A 20 -8.89 31.37 69.96
N ALA A 21 -7.87 31.66 70.77
CA ALA A 21 -6.67 30.80 70.86
C ALA A 21 -6.94 29.60 71.79
N ILE A 22 -6.66 28.37 71.28
CA ILE A 22 -6.54 27.18 72.10
C ILE A 22 -5.34 26.37 71.62
N ALA A 23 -4.48 25.95 72.59
CA ALA A 23 -3.22 25.29 72.44
C ALA A 23 -3.29 23.83 71.88
N PRO A 24 -2.18 23.28 71.38
CA PRO A 24 -2.19 22.09 70.53
C PRO A 24 -2.26 20.78 71.34
N LEU A 25 -3.17 19.91 70.95
CA LEU A 25 -3.13 18.48 71.28
C LEU A 25 -2.48 17.73 70.14
N SER A 26 -1.33 17.08 70.43
CA SER A 26 -0.62 16.21 69.51
C SER A 26 -1.50 14.98 69.21
N SER A 27 -1.99 14.87 68.01
CA SER A 27 -2.61 13.69 67.46
C SER A 27 -1.66 12.99 66.50
N SER A 28 -1.33 11.74 66.81
CA SER A 28 -0.58 10.82 65.93
C SER A 28 -1.32 10.66 64.60
N GLN A 29 -0.67 11.07 63.52
CA GLN A 29 -1.15 10.80 62.15
C GLN A 29 -1.00 9.30 61.84
N ALA A 30 -2.12 8.62 61.66
CA ALA A 30 -2.18 7.37 60.97
C ALA A 30 -1.89 7.66 59.47
N ALA A 31 -0.97 6.89 58.87
CA ALA A 31 -0.66 6.94 57.47
C ALA A 31 -1.90 6.59 56.64
N GLU A 32 -2.37 7.51 55.83
CA GLU A 32 -3.37 7.23 54.79
C GLU A 32 -2.82 6.26 53.75
N PRO A 33 -3.59 5.27 53.28
CA PRO A 33 -3.18 4.43 52.17
C PRO A 33 -3.12 5.29 50.86
N SER A 34 -1.95 5.28 50.23
CA SER A 34 -1.74 5.94 48.94
C SER A 34 -2.79 5.46 47.93
N ALA A 35 -3.55 6.41 47.37
CA ALA A 35 -4.48 6.14 46.30
C ALA A 35 -3.72 5.55 45.09
N PRO A 36 -4.29 4.59 44.35
CA PRO A 36 -3.63 4.05 43.17
C PRO A 36 -3.45 5.17 42.14
N THR A 37 -2.20 5.34 41.69
CA THR A 37 -1.84 6.25 40.59
C THR A 37 -2.76 5.95 39.41
N SER A 38 -3.58 6.92 39.03
CA SER A 38 -4.43 6.82 37.84
C SER A 38 -3.53 6.53 36.64
N ALA A 39 -3.69 5.35 36.04
CA ALA A 39 -3.08 5.04 34.77
C ALA A 39 -3.50 6.14 33.79
N GLN A 40 -2.52 6.87 33.24
CA GLN A 40 -2.76 7.80 32.15
C GLN A 40 -3.45 7.02 31.03
N PRO A 41 -4.52 7.56 30.40
CA PRO A 41 -5.10 6.91 29.25
C PRO A 41 -4.00 6.79 28.19
N GLN A 42 -3.66 5.55 27.85
CA GLN A 42 -2.84 5.29 26.67
C GLN A 42 -3.59 5.91 25.50
N THR A 43 -3.01 6.92 24.89
CA THR A 43 -3.50 7.50 23.65
C THR A 43 -3.50 6.34 22.67
N VAL A 44 -4.67 5.82 22.31
CA VAL A 44 -4.83 4.87 21.21
C VAL A 44 -4.34 5.65 19.99
N GLN A 45 -3.11 5.35 19.56
CA GLN A 45 -2.54 5.92 18.36
C GLN A 45 -3.45 5.43 17.23
N ARG A 46 -4.30 6.31 16.72
CA ARG A 46 -5.14 6.01 15.57
C ARG A 46 -4.19 5.67 14.45
N LEU A 47 -4.19 4.41 13.99
CA LEU A 47 -3.46 4.01 12.80
C LEU A 47 -3.83 5.00 11.69
N GLN A 48 -2.84 5.71 11.18
CA GLN A 48 -3.07 6.75 10.19
C GLN A 48 -3.13 6.06 8.83
N ALA A 49 -4.30 6.06 8.21
CA ALA A 49 -4.46 5.58 6.85
C ALA A 49 -3.51 6.36 5.92
N ALA A 50 -2.84 5.66 5.01
CA ALA A 50 -2.03 6.32 3.99
C ALA A 50 -2.94 7.16 3.08
N GLY A 51 -2.55 8.40 2.84
CA GLY A 51 -3.21 9.31 1.89
C GLY A 51 -2.76 9.10 0.46
N LEU A 52 -3.06 10.06 -0.43
CA LEU A 52 -2.70 10.00 -1.85
C LEU A 52 -1.26 10.46 -2.13
N ALA A 53 -0.54 10.96 -1.11
CA ALA A 53 0.84 11.42 -1.28
C ALA A 53 1.71 10.32 -1.89
N SER A 54 2.52 10.71 -2.88
CA SER A 54 3.46 9.82 -3.58
C SER A 54 2.80 8.73 -4.43
N THR A 55 1.48 8.81 -4.64
CA THR A 55 0.84 8.03 -5.69
C THR A 55 1.03 8.72 -7.05
N ILE A 56 0.98 7.93 -8.11
CA ILE A 56 1.17 8.41 -9.49
C ILE A 56 -0.06 8.04 -10.30
N LYS A 57 -0.76 9.05 -10.82
CA LYS A 57 -1.91 8.85 -11.71
C LYS A 57 -1.42 8.55 -13.13
N LEU A 58 -1.77 7.37 -13.60
CA LEU A 58 -1.53 6.92 -14.96
C LEU A 58 -2.79 7.14 -15.84
N ASP A 59 -2.66 6.95 -17.14
CA ASP A 59 -3.77 7.07 -18.09
C ASP A 59 -4.79 5.93 -17.98
N ASN A 60 -4.35 4.76 -17.55
CA ASN A 60 -5.17 3.54 -17.47
C ASN A 60 -5.27 2.93 -16.07
N CYS A 61 -4.43 3.34 -15.11
CA CYS A 61 -4.29 2.72 -13.80
C CYS A 61 -3.84 3.74 -12.75
N SER A 62 -3.71 3.26 -11.52
CA SER A 62 -2.94 3.90 -10.46
C SER A 62 -1.49 3.41 -10.48
N GLY A 63 -0.61 4.14 -9.81
CA GLY A 63 0.77 3.75 -9.53
C GLY A 63 1.30 4.47 -8.31
N SER A 64 2.55 4.24 -7.97
CA SER A 64 3.20 4.88 -6.84
C SER A 64 4.69 5.10 -7.07
N LEU A 65 5.20 6.19 -6.50
CA LEU A 65 6.62 6.47 -6.38
C LEU A 65 7.18 5.62 -5.25
N VAL A 66 8.04 4.66 -5.56
CA VAL A 66 8.56 3.69 -4.60
C VAL A 66 10.08 3.66 -4.56
N ARG A 67 10.62 3.13 -3.46
CA ARG A 67 12.04 2.86 -3.30
C ARG A 67 12.25 1.55 -2.54
N TYR A 68 13.40 0.92 -2.73
CA TYR A 68 13.85 -0.16 -1.86
C TYR A 68 14.35 0.38 -0.52
N PRO A 69 14.35 -0.42 0.56
CA PRO A 69 14.92 0.00 1.85
C PRO A 69 16.39 0.43 1.76
N THR A 70 17.12 -0.13 0.80
CA THR A 70 18.55 0.12 0.55
C THR A 70 18.82 1.24 -0.44
N SER A 71 17.78 1.83 -1.07
CA SER A 71 17.95 2.92 -2.05
C SER A 71 18.49 4.19 -1.39
N THR A 72 19.39 4.87 -2.08
CA THR A 72 19.92 6.21 -1.72
C THR A 72 19.16 7.31 -2.46
N ASP A 73 19.28 8.55 -2.03
CA ASP A 73 18.60 9.68 -2.67
C ASP A 73 19.18 10.01 -4.06
N THR A 74 20.39 9.53 -4.37
CA THR A 74 21.03 9.70 -5.68
C THR A 74 20.67 8.60 -6.67
N ASP A 75 19.98 7.53 -6.24
CA ASP A 75 19.51 6.49 -7.13
C ASP A 75 18.36 7.02 -8.01
N LYS A 76 18.20 6.44 -9.20
CA LYS A 76 17.03 6.70 -10.04
C LYS A 76 15.76 6.27 -9.31
N ALA A 77 14.76 7.14 -9.31
CA ALA A 77 13.48 6.87 -8.69
C ALA A 77 12.72 5.79 -9.46
N MET A 78 11.75 5.15 -8.80
CA MET A 78 10.98 4.06 -9.38
C MET A 78 9.48 4.32 -9.31
N LEU A 79 8.78 3.90 -10.37
CA LEU A 79 7.31 3.82 -10.45
C LEU A 79 6.89 2.35 -10.39
N LEU A 80 6.01 2.03 -9.44
CA LEU A 80 5.37 0.72 -9.31
C LEU A 80 3.93 0.79 -9.81
N THR A 81 3.50 -0.19 -10.60
CA THR A 81 2.11 -0.45 -11.03
C THR A 81 1.93 -1.93 -11.36
N ASN A 82 0.75 -2.37 -11.82
CA ASN A 82 0.56 -3.77 -12.24
C ASN A 82 1.17 -4.06 -13.63
N GLY A 83 1.41 -5.33 -13.90
CA GLY A 83 1.82 -5.83 -15.21
C GLY A 83 0.75 -5.60 -16.28
N HIS A 84 -0.54 -5.83 -15.93
CA HIS A 84 -1.65 -5.55 -16.86
C HIS A 84 -1.84 -4.05 -17.15
N CYS A 85 -1.22 -3.18 -16.36
CA CYS A 85 -1.20 -1.74 -16.59
C CYS A 85 -0.09 -1.29 -17.55
N TYR A 86 0.74 -2.22 -18.04
CA TYR A 86 1.83 -1.91 -18.97
C TYR A 86 1.29 -1.17 -20.22
N GLU A 87 1.99 -0.11 -20.66
CA GLU A 87 1.56 0.74 -21.78
C GLU A 87 1.50 0.01 -23.13
N GLY A 88 2.17 -1.12 -23.25
CA GLY A 88 2.13 -1.97 -24.45
C GLY A 88 0.95 -2.94 -24.49
N GLY A 89 0.06 -2.90 -23.48
CA GLY A 89 -1.08 -3.80 -23.34
C GLY A 89 -0.78 -4.98 -22.41
N PHE A 90 -1.75 -5.88 -22.28
CA PHE A 90 -1.63 -7.07 -21.43
C PHE A 90 -0.48 -7.96 -21.87
N LEU A 91 0.36 -8.32 -20.92
CA LEU A 91 1.43 -9.28 -21.18
C LEU A 91 0.86 -10.68 -21.33
N SER A 92 1.36 -11.42 -22.32
CA SER A 92 0.93 -12.79 -22.56
C SER A 92 1.30 -13.69 -21.37
N ALA A 93 0.57 -14.80 -21.20
CA ALA A 93 0.92 -15.82 -20.21
C ALA A 93 2.37 -16.30 -20.44
N GLY A 94 3.21 -16.17 -19.41
CA GLY A 94 4.64 -16.50 -19.47
C GLY A 94 5.55 -15.40 -19.98
N GLU A 95 5.03 -14.24 -20.37
CA GLU A 95 5.85 -13.09 -20.77
C GLU A 95 6.43 -12.38 -19.56
N VAL A 96 7.73 -12.11 -19.61
CA VAL A 96 8.47 -11.33 -18.62
C VAL A 96 9.31 -10.29 -19.32
N LEU A 97 9.08 -9.01 -19.01
CA LEU A 97 9.88 -7.90 -19.52
C LEU A 97 10.99 -7.55 -18.52
N VAL A 98 12.20 -7.37 -19.01
CA VAL A 98 13.36 -6.95 -18.22
C VAL A 98 14.14 -5.90 -18.98
N ASN A 99 14.44 -4.79 -18.34
CA ASN A 99 15.24 -3.68 -18.90
C ASN A 99 14.75 -3.21 -20.30
N LYS A 100 13.43 -3.18 -20.51
CA LYS A 100 12.84 -2.74 -21.78
C LYS A 100 12.66 -1.21 -21.76
N ALA A 101 13.12 -0.51 -22.81
CA ALA A 101 12.92 0.94 -22.94
C ALA A 101 11.44 1.31 -22.82
N SER A 102 11.15 2.37 -22.11
CA SER A 102 9.81 2.93 -21.89
C SER A 102 9.89 4.44 -21.84
N SER A 103 8.81 5.09 -22.29
CA SER A 103 8.62 6.52 -22.17
C SER A 103 7.31 6.85 -21.43
N ARG A 104 6.85 5.90 -20.60
CA ARG A 104 5.63 6.09 -19.82
C ARG A 104 5.74 7.30 -18.90
N SER A 105 4.68 8.10 -18.82
CA SER A 105 4.59 9.23 -17.90
C SER A 105 3.40 9.10 -16.97
N GLY A 106 3.44 9.81 -15.84
CA GLY A 106 2.35 9.87 -14.89
C GLY A 106 2.39 11.15 -14.07
N GLN A 107 1.27 11.51 -13.46
CA GLN A 107 1.14 12.66 -12.58
C GLN A 107 1.40 12.25 -11.14
N LEU A 108 2.42 12.80 -10.52
CA LEU A 108 2.73 12.62 -9.09
C LEU A 108 1.77 13.47 -8.26
N LEU A 109 1.15 12.88 -7.24
CA LEU A 109 0.13 13.53 -6.43
C LEU A 109 0.62 13.85 -5.03
N ASP A 110 0.06 14.94 -4.45
CA ASP A 110 0.13 15.24 -3.02
C ASP A 110 -0.94 14.45 -2.23
N ASP A 111 -0.99 14.67 -0.93
CA ASP A 111 -1.94 14.00 -0.04
C ASP A 111 -3.42 14.36 -0.32
N ALA A 112 -3.66 15.53 -0.87
CA ALA A 112 -4.99 15.99 -1.29
C ALA A 112 -5.40 15.47 -2.68
N GLY A 113 -4.52 14.75 -3.38
CA GLY A 113 -4.75 14.24 -4.74
C GLY A 113 -4.51 15.28 -5.83
N SER A 114 -3.88 16.42 -5.50
CA SER A 114 -3.48 17.40 -6.50
C SER A 114 -2.17 17.01 -7.17
N SER A 115 -2.06 17.24 -8.49
CA SER A 115 -0.81 17.00 -9.21
C SER A 115 0.26 18.02 -8.78
N ILE A 116 1.40 17.52 -8.31
CA ILE A 116 2.57 18.31 -7.90
C ILE A 116 3.75 18.18 -8.87
N GLY A 117 3.63 17.35 -9.90
CA GLY A 117 4.64 17.16 -10.92
C GLY A 117 4.29 16.02 -11.87
N THR A 118 5.10 15.89 -12.91
CA THR A 118 5.02 14.77 -13.85
C THR A 118 6.32 13.98 -13.75
N VAL A 119 6.21 12.65 -13.69
CA VAL A 119 7.34 11.74 -13.74
C VAL A 119 7.39 11.03 -15.09
N GLN A 120 8.60 10.70 -15.55
CA GLN A 120 8.86 10.08 -16.85
C GLN A 120 9.73 8.85 -16.67
N ALA A 121 9.28 7.69 -17.19
CA ALA A 121 10.08 6.48 -17.19
C ALA A 121 11.14 6.51 -18.30
N THR A 122 12.25 5.81 -18.06
CA THR A 122 13.30 5.53 -19.05
C THR A 122 13.21 4.08 -19.53
N LYS A 123 12.80 3.19 -18.63
CA LYS A 123 12.66 1.75 -18.93
C LYS A 123 11.76 1.03 -17.93
N VAL A 124 11.20 -0.08 -18.35
CA VAL A 124 10.67 -1.13 -17.48
C VAL A 124 11.86 -1.89 -16.90
N LEU A 125 12.03 -1.87 -15.58
CA LEU A 125 13.02 -2.71 -14.90
C LEU A 125 12.59 -4.16 -14.90
N TYR A 126 11.31 -4.39 -14.60
CA TYR A 126 10.68 -5.70 -14.57
C TYR A 126 9.17 -5.56 -14.75
N ALA A 127 8.55 -6.41 -15.58
CA ALA A 127 7.10 -6.53 -15.63
C ALA A 127 6.68 -7.94 -16.04
N THR A 128 5.58 -8.42 -15.46
CA THR A 128 4.96 -9.71 -15.77
C THR A 128 3.50 -9.73 -15.34
N MET A 129 2.74 -10.67 -15.92
CA MET A 129 1.42 -11.09 -15.45
C MET A 129 1.39 -12.59 -15.09
N ILE A 130 2.54 -13.23 -14.94
CA ILE A 130 2.63 -14.64 -14.54
C ILE A 130 3.39 -14.81 -13.22
N GLY A 131 2.85 -15.62 -12.31
CA GLY A 131 3.36 -15.78 -10.95
C GLY A 131 3.05 -14.60 -10.04
N ASN A 132 3.09 -13.39 -10.59
CA ASN A 132 2.72 -12.12 -9.98
C ASN A 132 2.19 -11.18 -11.08
N ASP A 133 1.50 -10.11 -10.74
CA ASP A 133 1.04 -9.08 -11.68
C ASP A 133 1.61 -7.72 -11.27
N VAL A 134 2.81 -7.44 -11.73
CA VAL A 134 3.58 -6.25 -11.33
C VAL A 134 4.35 -5.66 -12.50
N ALA A 135 4.53 -4.34 -12.47
CA ALA A 135 5.46 -3.62 -13.33
C ALA A 135 6.21 -2.55 -12.52
N LEU A 136 7.53 -2.58 -12.61
CA LEU A 136 8.42 -1.63 -11.96
C LEU A 136 9.24 -0.91 -13.04
N TYR A 137 9.21 0.42 -13.00
CA TYR A 137 9.90 1.29 -13.96
C TYR A 137 10.98 2.08 -13.27
N GLU A 138 12.07 2.33 -13.99
CA GLU A 138 13.06 3.36 -13.64
C GLU A 138 12.61 4.70 -14.21
N LEU A 139 12.69 5.76 -13.39
CA LEU A 139 12.37 7.12 -13.80
C LEU A 139 13.61 7.88 -14.26
N THR A 140 13.37 8.98 -14.99
CA THR A 140 14.43 9.91 -15.46
C THR A 140 15.14 10.57 -14.30
N ASP A 141 14.37 10.95 -13.26
CA ASP A 141 14.86 11.74 -12.12
C ASP A 141 15.33 10.83 -10.98
N THR A 142 16.24 11.34 -10.17
CA THR A 142 16.61 10.72 -8.90
C THR A 142 15.57 11.02 -7.82
N TYR A 143 15.63 10.30 -6.70
CA TYR A 143 14.78 10.64 -5.53
C TYR A 143 15.05 12.06 -5.03
N ALA A 144 16.33 12.51 -5.03
CA ALA A 144 16.69 13.86 -4.64
C ALA A 144 16.10 14.93 -5.60
N ASP A 145 16.11 14.69 -6.91
CA ASP A 145 15.53 15.60 -7.91
C ASP A 145 14.03 15.76 -7.69
N ILE A 146 13.31 14.64 -7.52
CA ILE A 146 11.85 14.65 -7.27
C ILE A 146 11.55 15.35 -5.94
N ALA A 147 12.27 15.02 -4.86
CA ALA A 147 12.06 15.65 -3.57
C ALA A 147 12.32 17.16 -3.62
N SER A 148 13.37 17.60 -4.34
CA SER A 148 13.71 19.02 -4.50
C SER A 148 12.67 19.79 -5.29
N SER A 149 12.10 19.18 -6.34
CA SER A 149 11.17 19.87 -7.25
C SER A 149 9.73 19.83 -6.77
N THR A 150 9.32 18.77 -6.03
CA THR A 150 7.92 18.53 -5.67
C THR A 150 7.67 18.42 -4.16
N GLY A 151 8.70 18.17 -3.35
CA GLY A 151 8.58 17.82 -1.93
C GLY A 151 8.16 16.38 -1.67
N ALA A 152 7.88 15.57 -2.69
CA ALA A 152 7.42 14.20 -2.54
C ALA A 152 8.54 13.28 -1.99
N LYS A 153 8.13 12.30 -1.18
CA LYS A 153 9.01 11.24 -0.65
C LYS A 153 8.51 9.90 -1.14
N ALA A 154 9.40 9.09 -1.73
CA ALA A 154 9.04 7.76 -2.18
C ALA A 154 8.56 6.87 -1.01
N LEU A 155 7.55 6.04 -1.27
CA LEU A 155 7.11 4.98 -0.36
C LEU A 155 8.16 3.86 -0.36
N THR A 156 8.46 3.31 0.81
CA THR A 156 9.41 2.19 0.91
C THR A 156 8.68 0.87 0.63
N ILE A 157 9.21 0.05 -0.26
CA ILE A 157 8.75 -1.33 -0.45
C ILE A 157 9.21 -2.14 0.77
N SER A 158 8.29 -2.85 1.42
CA SER A 158 8.63 -3.76 2.51
C SER A 158 9.53 -4.91 2.01
N ASP A 159 10.49 -5.33 2.81
CA ASP A 159 11.37 -6.47 2.52
C ASP A 159 10.81 -7.80 3.02
N SER A 160 9.63 -7.78 3.59
CA SER A 160 8.97 -8.95 4.18
C SER A 160 7.50 -9.05 3.78
N LYS A 161 7.00 -10.29 3.83
CA LYS A 161 5.58 -10.58 3.65
C LYS A 161 4.78 -9.92 4.78
N PRO A 162 3.66 -9.23 4.49
CA PRO A 162 2.80 -8.67 5.54
C PRO A 162 2.17 -9.77 6.40
N ALA A 163 1.78 -9.41 7.61
CA ALA A 163 1.03 -10.32 8.47
C ALA A 163 -0.43 -10.46 8.00
N ASP A 164 -1.01 -11.65 8.24
CA ASP A 164 -2.45 -11.81 8.13
C ASP A 164 -3.17 -10.87 9.11
N GLN A 165 -4.35 -10.39 8.72
CA GLN A 165 -5.18 -9.43 9.46
C GLN A 165 -4.57 -8.02 9.63
N SER A 166 -3.45 -7.72 8.98
CA SER A 166 -2.93 -6.34 8.93
C SER A 166 -3.98 -5.39 8.37
N ALA A 167 -4.16 -4.25 9.04
CA ALA A 167 -4.93 -3.12 8.50
C ALA A 167 -4.10 -2.43 7.42
N ILE A 168 -4.69 -2.24 6.25
CA ILE A 168 -4.03 -1.69 5.07
C ILE A 168 -4.84 -0.56 4.46
N SER A 169 -4.15 0.35 3.78
CA SER A 169 -4.73 1.40 2.95
C SER A 169 -4.34 1.19 1.49
N ILE A 170 -5.29 1.46 0.59
CA ILE A 170 -5.09 1.35 -0.86
C ILE A 170 -5.42 2.72 -1.49
N PRO A 171 -4.44 3.64 -1.53
CA PRO A 171 -4.63 4.97 -2.13
C PRO A 171 -4.60 4.88 -3.65
N SER A 172 -5.76 5.09 -4.28
CA SER A 172 -5.93 5.08 -5.74
C SER A 172 -5.77 6.48 -6.32
N SER A 173 -4.68 6.72 -7.03
CA SER A 173 -4.43 7.98 -7.73
C SER A 173 -5.39 8.19 -8.91
N TYR A 174 -5.85 7.12 -9.55
CA TYR A 174 -6.80 7.20 -10.67
C TYR A 174 -8.12 7.83 -10.23
N TRP A 175 -8.65 7.38 -9.08
CA TRP A 175 -9.93 7.86 -8.54
C TRP A 175 -9.79 9.00 -7.52
N GLY A 176 -8.56 9.31 -7.06
CA GLY A 176 -8.36 10.29 -5.98
C GLY A 176 -9.01 9.86 -4.66
N LYS A 177 -9.00 8.56 -4.36
CA LYS A 177 -9.66 7.96 -3.21
C LYS A 177 -8.78 6.91 -2.55
N THR A 178 -8.76 6.88 -1.22
CA THR A 178 -8.13 5.81 -0.45
C THR A 178 -9.19 4.82 0.06
N TYR A 179 -8.94 3.54 -0.14
CA TYR A 179 -9.74 2.45 0.40
C TYR A 179 -9.11 1.93 1.69
N SER A 180 -9.95 1.56 2.67
CA SER A 180 -9.54 1.03 3.96
C SER A 180 -9.86 -0.46 4.02
N CYS A 181 -8.83 -1.27 4.03
CA CYS A 181 -8.93 -2.72 3.93
C CYS A 181 -8.24 -3.41 5.11
N SER A 182 -8.37 -4.71 5.20
CA SER A 182 -7.48 -5.57 5.96
C SER A 182 -7.18 -6.83 5.16
N ILE A 183 -6.03 -7.44 5.42
CA ILE A 183 -5.65 -8.71 4.83
C ILE A 183 -6.49 -9.82 5.47
N ASN A 184 -7.00 -10.74 4.67
CA ASN A 184 -7.68 -11.96 5.11
C ASN A 184 -7.04 -13.17 4.45
N GLY A 185 -5.78 -13.39 4.80
CA GLY A 185 -4.98 -14.50 4.31
C GLY A 185 -4.34 -14.28 2.94
N PHE A 186 -3.72 -15.34 2.46
CA PHE A 186 -2.95 -15.37 1.22
C PHE A 186 -3.40 -16.57 0.39
N VAL A 187 -3.62 -16.33 -0.90
CA VAL A 187 -4.10 -17.34 -1.84
C VAL A 187 -2.89 -17.99 -2.51
N GLY A 188 -2.70 -19.30 -2.28
CA GLY A 188 -1.57 -20.02 -2.83
C GLY A 188 -1.52 -19.98 -4.35
N GLU A 189 -2.69 -20.12 -5.00
CA GLU A 189 -2.84 -19.97 -6.44
C GLU A 189 -4.16 -19.26 -6.77
N LEU A 190 -4.05 -18.13 -7.46
CA LEU A 190 -5.18 -17.34 -7.98
C LEU A 190 -5.13 -17.36 -9.51
N ARG A 191 -6.25 -17.71 -10.16
CA ARG A 191 -6.35 -17.76 -11.63
C ARG A 191 -7.35 -16.75 -12.16
N GLU A 192 -7.00 -16.11 -13.28
CA GLU A 192 -7.88 -15.22 -14.03
C GLU A 192 -7.55 -15.29 -15.53
N GLY A 193 -8.49 -15.72 -16.35
CA GLY A 193 -8.25 -15.94 -17.78
C GLY A 193 -7.07 -16.90 -17.99
N ASP A 194 -6.06 -16.46 -18.72
CA ASP A 194 -4.85 -17.24 -19.03
C ASP A 194 -3.72 -17.04 -17.99
N TRP A 195 -3.95 -16.21 -16.96
CA TRP A 195 -2.93 -15.86 -15.97
C TRP A 195 -3.12 -16.63 -14.67
N THR A 196 -1.99 -16.92 -14.02
CA THR A 196 -1.92 -17.55 -12.72
C THR A 196 -0.95 -16.79 -11.84
N TRP A 197 -1.41 -16.42 -10.65
CA TRP A 197 -0.62 -15.72 -9.65
C TRP A 197 -0.50 -16.55 -8.38
N HIS A 198 0.59 -16.35 -7.66
CA HIS A 198 0.88 -17.10 -6.44
C HIS A 198 1.00 -16.18 -5.24
N ASP A 199 0.60 -16.70 -4.08
CA ASP A 199 0.68 -15.99 -2.79
C ASP A 199 -0.01 -14.61 -2.80
N SER A 200 -1.13 -14.51 -3.55
CA SER A 200 -1.89 -13.28 -3.69
C SER A 200 -2.51 -12.86 -2.36
N ILE A 201 -2.50 -11.56 -2.06
CA ILE A 201 -3.14 -10.98 -0.87
C ILE A 201 -4.65 -11.00 -1.08
N ARG A 202 -5.40 -11.70 -0.21
CA ARG A 202 -6.85 -11.64 -0.18
C ARG A 202 -7.31 -10.57 0.81
N TYR A 203 -8.24 -9.71 0.41
CA TYR A 203 -8.81 -8.73 1.33
C TYR A 203 -9.98 -9.31 2.13
N ALA A 204 -10.20 -8.77 3.33
CA ALA A 204 -11.39 -9.12 4.12
C ALA A 204 -12.66 -8.70 3.38
N PHE A 205 -13.60 -9.63 3.27
CA PHE A 205 -14.85 -9.45 2.55
C PHE A 205 -16.00 -10.13 3.32
N PRO A 206 -17.22 -9.55 3.38
CA PRO A 206 -17.57 -8.22 2.83
C PRO A 206 -17.01 -7.05 3.67
N ASN A 207 -16.54 -6.00 3.00
CA ASN A 207 -16.09 -4.76 3.62
C ASN A 207 -16.38 -3.57 2.68
N PRO A 208 -17.39 -2.74 2.95
CA PRO A 208 -17.79 -1.64 2.06
C PRO A 208 -16.71 -0.55 1.91
N ASP A 209 -15.77 -0.43 2.86
CA ASP A 209 -14.67 0.52 2.77
C ASP A 209 -13.52 -0.01 1.88
N CYS A 210 -13.58 -1.29 1.48
CA CYS A 210 -12.57 -2.01 0.72
C CYS A 210 -13.08 -2.50 -0.66
N GLU A 211 -14.15 -1.94 -1.17
CA GLU A 211 -14.68 -2.27 -2.50
C GLU A 211 -13.84 -1.55 -3.56
N THR A 212 -12.67 -2.12 -3.90
CA THR A 212 -11.83 -1.62 -4.99
C THR A 212 -12.50 -1.92 -6.35
N ILE A 213 -12.37 -1.02 -7.30
CA ILE A 213 -13.02 -1.06 -8.61
C ILE A 213 -11.99 -0.91 -9.74
N HIS A 214 -12.39 -1.11 -10.99
CA HIS A 214 -11.53 -0.87 -12.16
C HIS A 214 -10.87 0.51 -12.10
N GLY A 215 -9.59 0.60 -12.46
CA GLY A 215 -8.76 1.82 -12.31
C GLY A 215 -8.03 1.92 -10.96
N THR A 216 -8.44 1.16 -9.93
CA THR A 216 -7.66 1.01 -8.70
C THR A 216 -6.44 0.10 -8.88
N SER A 217 -6.37 -0.65 -9.98
CA SER A 217 -5.20 -1.45 -10.37
C SER A 217 -3.93 -0.60 -10.30
N GLY A 218 -2.86 -1.16 -9.72
CA GLY A 218 -1.59 -0.45 -9.55
C GLY A 218 -1.52 0.47 -8.34
N SER A 219 -2.59 0.62 -7.57
CA SER A 219 -2.54 1.33 -6.28
C SER A 219 -1.65 0.57 -5.30
N PRO A 220 -0.75 1.25 -4.55
CA PRO A 220 0.04 0.58 -3.53
C PRO A 220 -0.88 0.07 -2.41
N ILE A 221 -0.57 -1.10 -1.87
CA ILE A 221 -1.12 -1.60 -0.61
C ILE A 221 -0.14 -1.20 0.48
N VAL A 222 -0.54 -0.26 1.33
CA VAL A 222 0.29 0.27 2.40
C VAL A 222 -0.17 -0.31 3.73
N ASP A 223 0.73 -0.94 4.48
CA ASP A 223 0.46 -1.38 5.85
C ASP A 223 0.34 -0.17 6.77
N ASN A 224 -0.78 -0.07 7.51
CA ASN A 224 -1.08 1.10 8.35
C ASN A 224 -0.22 1.19 9.61
N THR A 225 0.60 0.19 9.91
CA THR A 225 1.51 0.17 11.05
C THR A 225 2.93 0.58 10.65
N SER A 226 3.49 -0.07 9.62
CA SER A 226 4.85 0.21 9.13
C SER A 226 4.90 1.40 8.17
N LEU A 227 3.78 1.72 7.52
CA LEU A 227 3.66 2.69 6.41
C LEU A 227 4.49 2.29 5.18
N GLU A 228 4.80 1.02 5.05
CA GLU A 228 5.50 0.45 3.89
C GLU A 228 4.53 -0.13 2.87
N VAL A 229 4.98 -0.17 1.62
CA VAL A 229 4.26 -0.83 0.53
C VAL A 229 4.48 -2.33 0.65
N VAL A 230 3.46 -3.06 1.06
CA VAL A 230 3.47 -4.51 1.24
C VAL A 230 2.90 -5.27 0.06
N GLY A 231 2.25 -4.55 -0.85
CA GLY A 231 1.64 -5.14 -2.05
C GLY A 231 1.16 -4.07 -3.03
N ILE A 232 0.48 -4.55 -4.05
CA ILE A 232 -0.15 -3.73 -5.09
C ILE A 232 -1.56 -4.26 -5.36
N ASN A 233 -2.55 -3.36 -5.44
CA ASN A 233 -3.93 -3.75 -5.74
C ASN A 233 -4.02 -4.30 -7.17
N ASN A 234 -4.66 -5.43 -7.35
CA ASN A 234 -4.64 -6.13 -8.63
C ASN A 234 -6.04 -6.28 -9.24
N THR A 235 -6.84 -7.19 -8.72
CA THR A 235 -8.07 -7.65 -9.37
C THR A 235 -9.20 -7.90 -8.38
N GLY A 236 -10.40 -8.07 -8.88
CA GLY A 236 -11.58 -8.47 -8.12
C GLY A 236 -12.55 -9.27 -8.96
N ASN A 237 -13.41 -10.03 -8.32
CA ASN A 237 -14.41 -10.84 -8.99
C ASN A 237 -15.69 -10.02 -9.19
N ASP A 238 -15.97 -9.63 -10.45
CA ASP A 238 -17.04 -8.70 -10.77
C ASP A 238 -18.44 -9.32 -10.70
N ASP A 239 -18.63 -10.53 -11.23
CA ASP A 239 -19.95 -11.10 -11.46
C ASP A 239 -20.14 -12.53 -10.92
N GLY A 240 -19.19 -13.08 -10.18
CA GLY A 240 -19.25 -14.40 -9.56
C GLY A 240 -18.88 -15.56 -10.50
N GLN A 241 -18.45 -15.28 -11.73
CA GLN A 241 -17.89 -16.32 -12.60
C GLN A 241 -16.54 -16.82 -12.04
N GLN A 242 -16.08 -17.97 -12.54
CA GLN A 242 -14.86 -18.58 -12.08
C GLN A 242 -13.79 -18.55 -13.16
N CYS A 243 -12.63 -18.00 -12.81
CA CYS A 243 -11.39 -18.00 -13.59
C CYS A 243 -11.53 -17.36 -14.99
N THR A 244 -12.52 -16.52 -15.22
CA THR A 244 -12.60 -15.68 -16.43
C THR A 244 -11.95 -14.32 -16.19
N VAL A 245 -11.70 -13.55 -17.25
CA VAL A 245 -11.15 -12.17 -17.10
C VAL A 245 -12.11 -11.34 -16.24
N ASN A 246 -11.57 -10.57 -15.28
CA ASN A 246 -12.28 -9.82 -14.23
C ASN A 246 -13.09 -10.71 -13.26
N ASN A 247 -12.81 -12.00 -13.24
CA ASN A 247 -13.44 -12.95 -12.33
C ASN A 247 -12.41 -13.98 -11.83
N PRO A 248 -11.44 -13.54 -11.01
CA PRO A 248 -10.45 -14.42 -10.43
C PRO A 248 -11.11 -15.52 -9.59
N CYS A 249 -10.48 -16.66 -9.57
CA CYS A 249 -10.85 -17.80 -8.74
C CYS A 249 -9.64 -18.32 -7.94
N GLU A 250 -9.87 -18.72 -6.71
CA GLU A 250 -8.87 -19.39 -5.87
C GLU A 250 -8.81 -20.87 -6.21
N VAL A 251 -7.61 -21.43 -6.33
CA VAL A 251 -7.41 -22.86 -6.52
C VAL A 251 -7.11 -23.52 -5.19
N ASN A 252 -7.95 -24.45 -4.80
CA ASN A 252 -7.81 -25.22 -3.57
C ASN A 252 -6.73 -26.32 -3.71
N GLU A 253 -6.27 -26.86 -2.60
CA GLU A 253 -5.25 -27.94 -2.59
C GLU A 253 -5.68 -29.21 -3.35
N ASP A 254 -6.99 -29.47 -3.42
CA ASP A 254 -7.56 -30.60 -4.18
C ASP A 254 -7.75 -30.29 -5.69
N GLY A 255 -7.35 -29.10 -6.15
CA GLY A 255 -7.46 -28.63 -7.52
C GLY A 255 -8.84 -28.09 -7.89
N THR A 256 -9.81 -28.09 -6.99
CA THR A 256 -11.10 -27.40 -7.21
C THR A 256 -10.93 -25.91 -7.16
N THR A 257 -11.83 -25.15 -7.77
CA THR A 257 -11.80 -23.68 -7.76
C THR A 257 -12.98 -23.11 -7.02
N THR A 258 -12.74 -21.97 -6.35
CA THR A 258 -13.77 -21.17 -5.68
C THR A 258 -13.67 -19.72 -6.12
N ALA A 259 -14.83 -19.06 -6.27
CA ALA A 259 -14.93 -17.65 -6.56
C ALA A 259 -16.04 -17.04 -5.71
N THR A 260 -15.84 -15.81 -5.28
CA THR A 260 -16.83 -15.04 -4.53
C THR A 260 -16.98 -13.69 -5.20
N GLN A 261 -18.19 -13.38 -5.68
CA GLN A 261 -18.48 -12.07 -6.28
C GLN A 261 -18.17 -10.96 -5.28
N GLY A 262 -17.44 -9.94 -5.73
CA GLY A 262 -16.99 -8.80 -4.91
C GLY A 262 -15.70 -9.04 -4.12
N GLN A 263 -15.13 -10.25 -4.12
CA GLN A 263 -13.84 -10.51 -3.49
C GLN A 263 -12.71 -9.87 -4.29
N ASN A 264 -11.88 -9.07 -3.62
CA ASN A 264 -10.75 -8.36 -4.21
C ASN A 264 -9.40 -8.89 -3.70
N TYR A 265 -8.35 -8.71 -4.52
CA TYR A 265 -7.02 -9.26 -4.30
C TYR A 265 -5.93 -8.27 -4.69
N GLY A 266 -4.77 -8.44 -4.04
CA GLY A 266 -3.54 -7.75 -4.37
C GLY A 266 -2.38 -8.72 -4.60
N GLN A 267 -1.24 -8.19 -5.07
CA GLN A 267 -0.03 -8.95 -5.30
C GLN A 267 1.08 -8.52 -4.36
N GLN A 268 1.96 -9.45 -3.99
CA GLN A 268 3.09 -9.22 -3.09
C GLN A 268 4.16 -8.35 -3.76
N THR A 269 4.74 -7.41 -3.01
CA THR A 269 5.84 -6.56 -3.49
C THR A 269 7.20 -6.91 -2.88
N TYR A 270 7.25 -7.58 -1.72
CA TYR A 270 8.52 -8.01 -1.12
C TYR A 270 9.34 -8.94 -2.03
N TRP A 271 8.71 -9.59 -3.02
CA TRP A 271 9.40 -10.42 -4.00
C TRP A 271 10.52 -9.67 -4.72
N PHE A 272 10.35 -8.36 -4.98
CA PHE A 272 11.41 -7.54 -5.56
C PHE A 272 12.67 -7.55 -4.71
N THR A 273 12.54 -7.40 -3.39
CA THR A 273 13.69 -7.31 -2.49
C THR A 273 14.47 -8.62 -2.38
N THR A 274 13.81 -9.78 -2.61
CA THR A 274 14.49 -11.08 -2.66
C THR A 274 15.45 -11.21 -3.83
N CYS A 275 15.27 -10.40 -4.87
CA CYS A 275 16.02 -10.44 -6.13
C CYS A 275 17.08 -9.35 -6.25
N LEU A 276 17.34 -8.55 -5.20
CA LEU A 276 18.27 -7.41 -5.31
C LEU A 276 19.73 -7.84 -5.14
N THR A 277 20.56 -7.35 -6.05
CA THR A 277 22.02 -7.30 -5.95
C THR A 277 22.43 -5.86 -6.27
N ASP A 278 23.07 -5.16 -5.32
CA ASP A 278 23.47 -3.75 -5.48
C ASP A 278 22.32 -2.83 -5.96
N ASN A 279 21.12 -2.97 -5.37
CA ASN A 279 19.87 -2.28 -5.75
C ASN A 279 19.37 -2.53 -7.18
N ALA A 280 19.94 -3.48 -7.92
CA ALA A 280 19.45 -3.91 -9.21
C ALA A 280 18.75 -5.28 -9.10
N ILE A 281 17.72 -5.49 -9.93
CA ILE A 281 17.03 -6.78 -10.01
C ILE A 281 17.96 -7.79 -10.69
N ASP A 282 18.35 -8.83 -9.94
CA ASP A 282 19.07 -9.99 -10.42
C ASP A 282 18.19 -11.24 -10.31
N LEU A 283 17.57 -11.62 -11.41
CA LEU A 283 16.70 -12.79 -11.47
C LEU A 283 17.46 -14.12 -11.29
N SER A 284 18.81 -14.11 -11.37
CA SER A 284 19.63 -15.30 -11.14
C SER A 284 19.97 -15.52 -9.67
N LYS A 285 19.74 -14.53 -8.81
CA LYS A 285 20.02 -14.60 -7.38
C LYS A 285 19.30 -15.76 -6.73
N ASP A 286 19.98 -16.49 -5.87
CA ASP A 286 19.39 -17.59 -5.10
C ASP A 286 18.29 -17.04 -4.18
N GLY A 287 17.12 -17.70 -4.17
CA GLY A 287 15.97 -17.28 -3.40
C GLY A 287 15.13 -16.13 -4.03
N CYS A 288 15.50 -15.66 -5.23
CA CYS A 288 14.68 -14.70 -5.97
C CYS A 288 13.32 -15.31 -6.32
N LEU A 289 12.23 -14.64 -5.87
CA LEU A 289 10.85 -15.09 -6.06
C LEU A 289 10.21 -14.58 -7.36
N LEU A 290 10.80 -13.59 -8.02
CA LEU A 290 10.28 -13.07 -9.29
C LEU A 290 10.36 -14.13 -10.40
N THR A 291 9.32 -14.19 -11.22
CA THR A 291 9.28 -15.08 -12.38
C THR A 291 10.39 -14.72 -13.37
N LYS A 292 11.11 -15.74 -13.86
CA LYS A 292 12.18 -15.57 -14.84
C LYS A 292 11.62 -15.62 -16.26
N PRO A 293 12.20 -14.85 -17.23
CA PRO A 293 11.86 -15.03 -18.64
C PRO A 293 12.04 -16.50 -19.05
N ALA A 294 11.11 -17.01 -19.86
CA ALA A 294 11.29 -18.33 -20.45
C ALA A 294 12.61 -18.36 -21.22
N THR A 295 13.46 -19.35 -20.94
CA THR A 295 14.68 -19.56 -21.73
C THR A 295 14.26 -19.80 -23.15
N ALA A 296 14.71 -18.94 -24.09
CA ALA A 296 14.49 -19.16 -25.50
C ALA A 296 15.07 -20.54 -25.85
N THR A 297 14.22 -21.55 -26.08
CA THR A 297 14.64 -22.81 -26.65
C THR A 297 15.23 -22.49 -28.01
N LYS A 298 16.58 -22.67 -28.17
CA LYS A 298 17.21 -22.58 -29.50
C LYS A 298 16.41 -23.47 -30.44
N PRO A 299 15.95 -22.97 -31.61
CA PRO A 299 15.32 -23.83 -32.60
C PRO A 299 16.29 -24.97 -32.90
N HIS A 300 15.83 -26.20 -32.73
CA HIS A 300 16.58 -27.37 -33.23
C HIS A 300 16.79 -27.17 -34.73
N GLY A 301 18.03 -26.86 -35.11
CA GLY A 301 18.38 -26.81 -36.53
C GLY A 301 17.95 -28.11 -37.22
N PRO A 302 17.56 -28.06 -38.50
CA PRO A 302 17.11 -29.23 -39.22
C PRO A 302 18.16 -30.33 -39.15
N LYS A 303 17.77 -31.52 -38.64
CA LYS A 303 18.62 -32.72 -38.71
C LYS A 303 18.96 -32.95 -40.16
N LYS A 304 20.26 -32.92 -40.52
CA LYS A 304 20.70 -33.36 -41.84
C LYS A 304 20.28 -34.84 -42.03
N PRO A 305 19.66 -35.19 -43.16
CA PRO A 305 19.42 -36.59 -43.48
C PRO A 305 20.77 -37.32 -43.73
N HIS A 306 20.93 -38.50 -43.15
CA HIS A 306 22.03 -39.40 -43.43
C HIS A 306 21.84 -40.10 -44.76
#